data_ee9972bc8512597dfa8abc4960576ac6
#
_entry.id   ee9972bc8512597dfa8abc4960576ac6
#
_cell.length_a   1.000
_cell.length_b   1.000
_cell.length_c   1.000
_cell.angle_alpha   90.00
_cell.angle_beta   90.00
_cell.angle_gamma   90.00
#
_symmetry.space_group_name_H-M   'P 1'
#
loop_
_entity.id
_entity.type
_entity.pdbx_description
1 polymer ?
#
loop_
_entity_poly.entity_id
_entity_poly.type
_entity_poly.pdbx_seq_one_letter_code
_entity_poly.pdbx_strand_id
1 'polypeptide(L)'
;DVYKRQVVNWAPVIREGMHVDPLTIMSKAVLEGTGHDCEIARVVARKNDIKLNTPTGGVIGERSLNVELGESTTVENTKEIYPGLFVSGMAANGVSGSFRMGPIFGGMLMSGKKAAELICAKLDK
;
A
#
# COMPACT_ATOMS: atom_id res chain seq x y z
N ASP A 1 2.30 -17.28 -0.24
CA ASP A 1 3.56 -16.52 -0.44
C ASP A 1 3.63 -15.71 -1.75
N VAL A 2 2.53 -15.61 -2.50
CA VAL A 2 2.52 -14.94 -3.82
C VAL A 2 2.78 -13.43 -3.72
N TYR A 3 2.34 -12.80 -2.64
CA TYR A 3 2.50 -11.36 -2.40
C TYR A 3 3.91 -10.94 -1.95
N LYS A 4 4.76 -11.85 -1.56
CA LYS A 4 6.17 -11.57 -1.24
C LYS A 4 7.07 -11.49 -2.47
N ARG A 5 6.50 -11.71 -3.64
CA ARG A 5 7.19 -11.60 -4.92
C ARG A 5 6.61 -10.43 -5.70
N GLN A 6 7.45 -9.46 -5.98
CA GLN A 6 7.10 -8.35 -6.86
C GLN A 6 7.74 -8.56 -8.22
N VAL A 7 6.95 -8.39 -9.26
CA VAL A 7 7.42 -8.39 -10.64
C VAL A 7 7.42 -6.94 -11.12
N VAL A 8 8.60 -6.43 -11.43
CA VAL A 8 8.80 -5.03 -11.80
C VAL A 8 9.14 -4.92 -13.29
N ASN A 9 8.31 -4.18 -14.01
CA ASN A 9 8.60 -3.81 -15.39
C ASN A 9 9.45 -2.54 -15.42
N TRP A 10 10.43 -2.53 -16.30
CA TRP A 10 11.34 -1.39 -16.48
C TRP A 10 10.77 -0.44 -17.54
N ALA A 11 10.55 0.81 -17.18
CA ALA A 11 10.05 1.79 -18.13
C ALA A 11 10.91 1.94 -19.41
N PRO A 12 12.26 1.95 -19.34
CA PRO A 12 13.08 1.96 -20.54
C PRO A 12 12.86 0.76 -21.47
N VAL A 13 12.72 -0.44 -20.90
CA VAL A 13 12.45 -1.66 -21.65
C VAL A 13 11.13 -1.57 -22.41
N ILE A 14 10.10 -1.03 -21.76
CA ILE A 14 8.77 -0.84 -22.36
C ILE A 14 8.83 0.22 -23.48
N ARG A 15 9.50 1.34 -23.24
CA ARG A 15 9.61 2.45 -24.21
C ARG A 15 10.34 2.06 -25.48
N GLU A 16 11.40 1.29 -25.34
CA GLU A 16 12.25 0.85 -26.46
C GLU A 16 11.76 -0.47 -27.11
N GLY A 17 10.64 -1.01 -26.66
CA GLY A 17 10.06 -2.24 -27.21
C GLY A 17 10.97 -3.46 -27.05
N MET A 18 11.82 -3.48 -26.04
CA MET A 18 12.77 -4.56 -25.79
C MET A 18 12.09 -5.79 -25.21
N HIS A 19 12.54 -6.97 -25.60
CA HIS A 19 12.10 -8.25 -25.05
C HIS A 19 12.98 -8.65 -23.86
N VAL A 20 12.71 -8.07 -22.70
CA VAL A 20 13.39 -8.38 -21.45
C VAL A 20 12.34 -8.80 -20.42
N ASP A 21 12.55 -9.94 -19.77
CA ASP A 21 11.65 -10.41 -18.73
C ASP A 21 11.59 -9.44 -17.55
N PRO A 22 10.42 -9.29 -16.92
CA PRO A 22 10.28 -8.47 -15.73
C PRO A 22 11.18 -8.97 -14.60
N LEU A 23 11.74 -8.03 -13.83
CA LEU A 23 12.55 -8.35 -12.68
C LEU A 23 11.68 -8.86 -11.53
N THR A 24 11.98 -10.05 -11.03
CA THR A 24 11.31 -10.61 -9.85
C THR A 24 12.10 -10.28 -8.59
N ILE A 25 11.48 -9.56 -7.66
CA ILE A 25 12.06 -9.22 -6.36
C ILE A 25 11.33 -10.00 -5.28
N MET A 26 12.08 -10.72 -4.44
CA MET A 26 11.54 -11.41 -3.28
C MET A 26 11.85 -10.63 -2.00
N SER A 27 10.87 -10.53 -1.11
CA SER A 27 11.01 -9.84 0.17
C SER A 27 10.25 -10.55 1.28
N LYS A 28 10.62 -10.27 2.54
CA LYS A 28 9.92 -10.80 3.71
C LYS A 28 8.63 -10.04 4.01
N ALA A 29 8.56 -8.77 3.59
CA ALA A 29 7.38 -7.93 3.70
C ALA A 29 7.34 -6.95 2.52
N VAL A 30 6.16 -6.50 2.16
CA VAL A 30 5.92 -5.49 1.14
C VAL A 30 5.21 -4.32 1.80
N LEU A 31 5.71 -3.10 1.57
CA LEU A 31 5.06 -1.87 2.00
C LEU A 31 4.54 -1.12 0.77
N GLU A 32 3.24 -0.91 0.71
CA GLU A 32 2.63 -0.07 -0.29
C GLU A 32 2.59 1.39 0.15
N GLY A 33 3.21 2.24 -0.65
CA GLY A 33 3.20 3.70 -0.53
C GLY A 33 2.86 4.38 -1.85
N THR A 34 2.05 3.75 -2.72
CA THR A 34 1.73 4.26 -4.06
C THR A 34 0.76 5.45 -4.04
N GLY A 35 0.29 5.84 -2.87
CA GLY A 35 -0.60 6.99 -2.70
C GLY A 35 -2.07 6.67 -2.98
N HIS A 36 -2.78 7.65 -3.52
CA HIS A 36 -4.24 7.62 -3.70
C HIS A 36 -4.77 6.43 -4.50
N ASP A 37 -4.01 5.97 -5.47
CA ASP A 37 -4.46 4.91 -6.38
C ASP A 37 -4.45 3.51 -5.75
N CYS A 38 -3.74 3.32 -4.64
CA CYS A 38 -3.63 2.02 -3.95
C CYS A 38 -3.33 0.88 -4.93
N GLU A 39 -2.35 1.10 -5.82
CA GLU A 39 -2.13 0.23 -6.99
C GLU A 39 -1.82 -1.20 -6.61
N ILE A 40 -0.93 -1.42 -5.64
CA ILE A 40 -0.52 -2.76 -5.23
C ILE A 40 -1.68 -3.50 -4.57
N ALA A 41 -2.40 -2.86 -3.64
CA ALA A 41 -3.57 -3.46 -2.99
C ALA A 41 -4.65 -3.87 -4.01
N ARG A 42 -4.91 -3.01 -5.00
CA ARG A 42 -5.86 -3.31 -6.09
C ARG A 42 -5.40 -4.48 -6.96
N VAL A 43 -4.12 -4.50 -7.33
CA VAL A 43 -3.56 -5.59 -8.15
C VAL A 43 -3.60 -6.92 -7.38
N VAL A 44 -3.21 -6.91 -6.10
CA VAL A 44 -3.20 -8.12 -5.26
C VAL A 44 -4.61 -8.66 -5.08
N ALA A 45 -5.58 -7.81 -4.73
CA ALA A 45 -6.97 -8.22 -4.59
C ALA A 45 -7.55 -8.80 -5.88
N ARG A 46 -7.28 -8.14 -7.02
CA ARG A 46 -7.82 -8.56 -8.33
C ARG A 46 -7.20 -9.84 -8.87
N LYS A 47 -5.86 -9.96 -8.78
CA LYS A 47 -5.13 -11.08 -9.43
C LYS A 47 -5.16 -12.38 -8.62
N ASN A 48 -5.29 -12.29 -7.31
CA ASN A 48 -5.17 -13.46 -6.44
C ASN A 48 -6.50 -13.88 -5.81
N ASP A 49 -7.60 -13.20 -6.16
CA ASP A 49 -8.93 -13.44 -5.58
C ASP A 49 -8.90 -13.53 -4.03
N ILE A 50 -8.13 -12.65 -3.42
CA ILE A 50 -7.95 -12.60 -1.98
C ILE A 50 -8.78 -11.48 -1.35
N LYS A 51 -9.13 -11.68 -0.08
CA LYS A 51 -9.79 -10.66 0.72
C LYS A 51 -8.75 -9.92 1.55
N LEU A 52 -8.71 -8.60 1.38
CA LEU A 52 -7.92 -7.71 2.21
C LEU A 52 -8.57 -7.52 3.59
N ASN A 53 -7.78 -7.16 4.59
CA ASN A 53 -8.28 -6.82 5.92
C ASN A 53 -8.95 -5.43 5.95
N THR A 54 -10.06 -5.34 5.25
CA THR A 54 -10.94 -4.16 5.15
C THR A 54 -12.40 -4.60 5.28
N PRO A 55 -13.33 -3.72 5.65
CA PRO A 55 -14.75 -4.07 5.77
C PRO A 55 -15.37 -4.70 4.53
N THR A 56 -14.91 -4.33 3.34
CA THR A 56 -15.41 -4.88 2.07
C THR A 56 -14.59 -6.07 1.55
N GLY A 57 -13.43 -6.34 2.14
CA GLY A 57 -12.47 -7.32 1.63
C GLY A 57 -11.64 -6.82 0.43
N GLY A 58 -11.83 -5.59 0.01
CA GLY A 58 -11.13 -4.95 -1.10
C GLY A 58 -10.69 -3.53 -0.78
N VAL A 59 -10.26 -2.79 -1.78
CA VAL A 59 -9.94 -1.36 -1.65
C VAL A 59 -11.25 -0.57 -1.67
N ILE A 60 -11.54 0.17 -0.60
CA ILE A 60 -12.80 0.92 -0.45
C ILE A 60 -12.78 2.19 -1.31
N GLY A 61 -11.64 2.85 -1.39
CA GLY A 61 -11.48 4.13 -2.07
C GLY A 61 -11.58 5.31 -1.12
N GLU A 62 -11.10 6.45 -1.56
CA GLU A 62 -11.05 7.68 -0.75
C GLU A 62 -12.38 8.41 -0.70
N ARG A 63 -12.58 9.15 0.38
CA ARG A 63 -13.63 10.16 0.52
C ARG A 63 -13.11 11.55 0.15
N SER A 64 -14.01 12.52 0.16
CA SER A 64 -13.71 13.93 -0.07
C SER A 64 -12.61 14.48 0.86
N LEU A 65 -12.07 15.63 0.50
CA LEU A 65 -11.05 16.30 1.29
C LEU A 65 -11.61 16.71 2.67
N ASN A 66 -10.96 16.22 3.70
CA ASN A 66 -11.15 16.66 5.09
C ASN A 66 -9.78 16.54 5.77
N VAL A 67 -9.13 17.67 5.97
CA VAL A 67 -7.72 17.73 6.40
C VAL A 67 -7.52 17.10 7.77
N GLU A 68 -8.32 17.47 8.75
CA GLU A 68 -8.19 16.96 10.13
C GLU A 68 -8.40 15.45 10.21
N LEU A 69 -9.51 14.98 9.66
CA LEU A 69 -9.81 13.55 9.66
C LEU A 69 -8.85 12.76 8.77
N GLY A 70 -8.47 13.33 7.62
CA GLY A 70 -7.53 12.68 6.71
C GLY A 70 -6.16 12.49 7.34
N GLU A 71 -5.64 13.48 8.04
CA GLU A 71 -4.33 13.41 8.69
C GLU A 71 -4.30 12.42 9.86
N SER A 72 -5.27 12.50 10.77
CA SER A 72 -5.34 11.59 11.92
C SER A 72 -5.56 10.14 11.49
N THR A 73 -6.50 9.90 10.59
CA THR A 73 -6.82 8.56 10.12
C THR A 73 -5.73 7.91 9.26
N THR A 74 -4.85 8.70 8.64
CA THR A 74 -3.69 8.14 7.91
C THR A 74 -2.82 7.27 8.82
N VAL A 75 -2.55 7.73 10.03
CA VAL A 75 -1.78 6.98 11.03
C VAL A 75 -2.56 5.77 11.53
N GLU A 76 -3.86 5.95 11.82
CA GLU A 76 -4.72 4.87 12.31
C GLU A 76 -4.86 3.75 11.29
N ASN A 77 -5.06 4.09 10.01
CA ASN A 77 -5.24 3.16 8.90
C ASN A 77 -3.96 2.48 8.43
N THR A 78 -2.80 2.92 8.91
CA THR A 78 -1.52 2.26 8.64
C THR A 78 -1.48 0.91 9.32
N LYS A 79 -1.52 -0.15 8.53
CA LYS A 79 -1.64 -1.53 9.04
C LYS A 79 -1.22 -2.57 8.00
N GLU A 80 -1.17 -3.80 8.45
CA GLU A 80 -1.09 -4.96 7.59
C GLU A 80 -2.49 -5.25 7.01
N ILE A 81 -2.64 -5.16 5.68
CA ILE A 81 -3.91 -5.41 4.99
C ILE A 81 -4.07 -6.83 4.48
N TYR A 82 -2.97 -7.54 4.36
CA TYR A 82 -2.90 -8.97 4.05
C TYR A 82 -1.58 -9.49 4.61
N PRO A 83 -1.47 -10.77 5.01
CA PRO A 83 -0.23 -11.29 5.59
C PRO A 83 1.03 -10.98 4.79
N GLY A 84 1.89 -10.08 5.30
CA GLY A 84 3.10 -9.60 4.64
C GLY A 84 2.95 -8.37 3.77
N LEU A 85 1.72 -7.86 3.55
CA LEU A 85 1.44 -6.63 2.82
C LEU A 85 0.94 -5.54 3.75
N PHE A 86 1.69 -4.47 3.86
CA PHE A 86 1.40 -3.29 4.68
C PHE A 86 1.06 -2.10 3.79
N VAL A 87 0.32 -1.15 4.33
CA VAL A 87 0.01 0.13 3.68
C VAL A 87 0.40 1.30 4.57
N SER A 88 0.86 2.39 3.95
CA SER A 88 1.17 3.64 4.62
C SER A 88 0.83 4.85 3.74
N GLY A 89 0.83 6.03 4.35
CA GLY A 89 0.51 7.28 3.67
C GLY A 89 -0.94 7.30 3.16
N MET A 90 -1.16 7.97 2.04
CA MET A 90 -2.50 8.07 1.46
C MET A 90 -3.05 6.73 0.95
N ALA A 91 -2.20 5.75 0.65
CA ALA A 91 -2.65 4.40 0.35
C ALA A 91 -3.40 3.75 1.53
N ALA A 92 -2.98 4.03 2.77
CA ALA A 92 -3.69 3.55 3.97
C ALA A 92 -5.12 4.10 4.04
N ASN A 93 -5.32 5.39 3.79
CA ASN A 93 -6.64 6.00 3.74
C ASN A 93 -7.47 5.52 2.54
N GLY A 94 -6.85 5.39 1.37
CA GLY A 94 -7.52 4.89 0.18
C GLY A 94 -8.02 3.45 0.32
N VAL A 95 -7.20 2.57 0.88
CA VAL A 95 -7.60 1.19 1.15
C VAL A 95 -8.74 1.11 2.17
N SER A 96 -8.68 1.94 3.20
CA SER A 96 -9.62 1.92 4.34
C SER A 96 -10.89 2.75 4.15
N GLY A 97 -11.03 3.48 3.05
CA GLY A 97 -12.21 4.31 2.79
C GLY A 97 -12.25 5.60 3.61
N SER A 98 -11.11 6.18 3.91
CA SER A 98 -11.00 7.41 4.69
C SER A 98 -10.83 8.65 3.80
N PHE A 99 -10.64 9.79 4.42
CA PHE A 99 -10.61 11.10 3.76
C PHE A 99 -9.25 11.43 3.15
N ARG A 100 -9.27 12.27 2.13
CA ARG A 100 -8.06 12.92 1.62
C ARG A 100 -7.64 14.03 2.58
N MET A 101 -6.32 14.18 2.78
CA MET A 101 -5.82 15.22 3.69
C MET A 101 -5.17 16.41 2.98
N GLY A 102 -5.05 16.37 1.64
CA GLY A 102 -4.40 17.42 0.87
C GLY A 102 -2.87 17.46 1.07
N PRO A 103 -2.22 18.61 0.82
CA PRO A 103 -0.76 18.72 0.82
C PRO A 103 -0.18 18.86 2.24
N ILE A 104 -0.52 17.94 3.13
CA ILE A 104 -0.02 17.87 4.51
C ILE A 104 0.77 16.58 4.67
N PHE A 105 1.97 16.67 5.25
CA PHE A 105 2.93 15.57 5.30
C PHE A 105 3.16 14.99 6.70
N GLY A 106 2.70 15.64 7.75
CA GLY A 106 2.89 15.19 9.14
C GLY A 106 2.31 13.80 9.37
N GLY A 107 1.07 13.59 9.00
CA GLY A 107 0.42 12.28 9.08
C GLY A 107 1.12 11.22 8.23
N MET A 108 1.65 11.57 7.06
CA MET A 108 2.39 10.63 6.21
C MET A 108 3.71 10.18 6.85
N LEU A 109 4.46 11.12 7.46
CA LEU A 109 5.70 10.79 8.16
C LEU A 109 5.45 9.87 9.36
N MET A 110 4.44 10.19 10.16
CA MET A 110 4.04 9.34 11.29
C MET A 110 3.53 7.96 10.84
N SER A 111 2.79 7.92 9.73
CA SER A 111 2.34 6.68 9.10
C SER A 111 3.51 5.82 8.67
N GLY A 112 4.52 6.40 8.03
CA GLY A 112 5.75 5.69 7.63
C GLY A 112 6.49 5.12 8.83
N LYS A 113 6.63 5.89 9.90
CA LYS A 113 7.23 5.41 11.16
C LYS A 113 6.46 4.21 11.72
N LYS A 114 5.13 4.33 11.85
CA LYS A 114 4.27 3.23 12.33
C LYS A 114 4.40 1.98 11.45
N ALA A 115 4.41 2.14 10.13
CA ALA A 115 4.58 1.02 9.21
C ALA A 115 5.92 0.30 9.43
N ALA A 116 7.00 1.04 9.61
CA ALA A 116 8.31 0.47 9.90
C ALA A 116 8.30 -0.33 11.23
N GLU A 117 7.72 0.22 12.28
CA GLU A 117 7.58 -0.44 13.58
C GLU A 117 6.78 -1.75 13.47
N LEU A 118 5.66 -1.74 12.73
CA LEU A 118 4.83 -2.93 12.51
C LEU A 118 5.57 -4.01 11.72
N ILE A 119 6.32 -3.62 10.68
CA ILE A 119 7.10 -4.56 9.87
C ILE A 119 8.23 -5.16 10.70
N CYS A 120 8.99 -4.34 11.43
CA CYS A 120 10.05 -4.83 12.32
C CYS A 120 9.50 -5.82 13.34
N ALA A 121 8.41 -5.47 14.04
CA ALA A 121 7.77 -6.37 15.01
C ALA A 121 7.33 -7.70 14.40
N LYS A 122 6.92 -7.70 13.13
CA LYS A 122 6.56 -8.94 12.43
C LYS A 122 7.78 -9.76 12.04
N LEU A 123 8.87 -9.12 11.62
CA LEU A 123 10.07 -9.81 11.17
C LEU A 123 10.91 -10.38 12.32
N ASP A 124 10.78 -9.80 13.52
CA ASP A 124 11.47 -10.26 14.74
C ASP A 124 10.82 -11.49 15.38
N LYS A 125 9.68 -11.89 14.88
CA LYS A 125 8.97 -13.13 15.27
C LYS A 125 9.36 -14.29 14.36
#